data_8c8b5ab143f367d04c8ecb67ed3716e2
#
_entry.id   8c8b5ab143f367d04c8ecb67ed3716e2
#
_cell.length_a   1.000
_cell.length_b   1.000
_cell.length_c   1.000
_cell.angle_alpha   90.00
_cell.angle_beta   90.00
_cell.angle_gamma   90.00
#
_symmetry.space_group_name_H-M   'P 1'
#
loop_
_entity.id
_entity.type
_entity.pdbx_description
1 polymer ?
#
loop_
_entity_poly.entity_id
_entity_poly.type
_entity_poly.pdbx_seq_one_letter_code
_entity_poly.pdbx_strand_id
1 'polypeptide(L)'
;ILDESMSFHAYISPPLLENSSPVFTDDPVPFLCAGDTTTLLNSAIDPDGDMLVFSFVQPYDAQASSSTNAAPGPPGSLDWTINTVTYAGGYNLAQPFGVGGYTNINASTGLTTYYPPATGDYVIAVEIKEYRNGNLIGVTRRDLQVLVLTCPLNPAPNIDPTAGTTSNQFSIEEGETLCFDFGYDDPNGDSLTLIASGTVFDINIVNPNATINQPVTGLDTVSTEFCWTTACGQAQSLPYQFQVSVMDNGCPPKTTNSVYQITVNSVAPPTTITGDPVVCQFSTDTYTTQNIPNTTYNWTITGGNIVANNGSSIDIQWMAPGTGTISLIAENQFGCLSDPIILTGDFNFHYE
;
A
#
# COMPACT_ATOMS: atom_id res chain seq x y z
N ILE A 1 -19.82 -7.61 -26.52
CA ILE A 1 -19.47 -8.59 -25.44
C ILE A 1 -20.71 -8.96 -24.61
N LEU A 2 -21.91 -8.61 -25.04
CA LEU A 2 -23.13 -8.86 -24.24
C LEU A 2 -23.56 -10.33 -24.13
N ASP A 3 -22.89 -11.26 -24.82
CA ASP A 3 -23.23 -12.68 -24.87
C ASP A 3 -22.06 -13.61 -24.48
N GLU A 4 -20.95 -13.08 -23.96
CA GLU A 4 -19.83 -13.92 -23.55
C GLU A 4 -19.89 -14.24 -22.04
N SER A 5 -19.65 -15.51 -21.72
CA SER A 5 -19.68 -16.00 -20.33
C SER A 5 -18.39 -15.59 -19.63
N MET A 6 -18.43 -15.46 -18.31
CA MET A 6 -17.29 -15.14 -17.49
C MET A 6 -16.62 -16.42 -16.98
N SER A 7 -15.31 -16.48 -17.00
CA SER A 7 -14.53 -17.56 -16.36
C SER A 7 -13.86 -17.06 -15.09
N PHE A 8 -13.94 -17.88 -14.04
CA PHE A 8 -13.24 -17.65 -12.78
C PHE A 8 -12.06 -18.62 -12.68
N HIS A 9 -10.92 -18.10 -12.32
CA HIS A 9 -9.73 -18.91 -12.04
C HIS A 9 -9.17 -18.54 -10.68
N ALA A 10 -8.87 -19.54 -9.85
CA ALA A 10 -8.19 -19.37 -8.59
C ALA A 10 -6.86 -20.12 -8.63
N TYR A 11 -5.77 -19.45 -8.30
CA TYR A 11 -4.48 -20.07 -8.04
C TYR A 11 -4.37 -20.29 -6.54
N ILE A 12 -4.19 -21.54 -6.13
CA ILE A 12 -4.04 -21.93 -4.74
C ILE A 12 -2.56 -22.26 -4.51
N SER A 13 -1.97 -21.63 -3.52
CA SER A 13 -0.57 -21.89 -3.11
C SER A 13 -0.37 -23.38 -2.72
N PRO A 14 0.86 -23.91 -2.79
CA PRO A 14 1.14 -25.28 -2.35
C PRO A 14 0.66 -25.54 -0.92
N PRO A 15 0.15 -26.74 -0.59
CA PRO A 15 -0.49 -27.04 0.69
C PRO A 15 0.37 -26.82 1.95
N LEU A 16 1.67 -26.66 1.79
CA LEU A 16 2.61 -26.41 2.88
C LEU A 16 2.93 -24.91 3.09
N LEU A 17 2.37 -24.04 2.26
CA LEU A 17 2.51 -22.59 2.37
C LEU A 17 1.18 -22.02 2.85
N GLU A 18 1.13 -21.60 4.10
CA GLU A 18 0.01 -20.81 4.60
C GLU A 18 0.00 -19.47 3.86
N ASN A 19 -1.11 -19.13 3.24
CA ASN A 19 -1.29 -17.94 2.44
C ASN A 19 -2.75 -17.53 2.36
N SER A 20 -3.01 -16.26 2.62
CA SER A 20 -4.29 -15.60 2.42
C SER A 20 -4.21 -14.78 1.13
N SER A 21 -5.18 -14.92 0.24
CA SER A 21 -5.17 -14.15 -1.02
C SER A 21 -5.38 -12.67 -0.79
N PRO A 22 -4.78 -11.80 -1.60
CA PRO A 22 -5.04 -10.37 -1.60
C PRO A 22 -6.53 -10.05 -1.77
N VAL A 23 -7.00 -9.06 -1.02
CA VAL A 23 -8.40 -8.60 -1.06
C VAL A 23 -8.42 -7.19 -1.61
N PHE A 24 -9.18 -6.98 -2.69
CA PHE A 24 -9.42 -5.63 -3.21
C PHE A 24 -10.17 -4.78 -2.18
N THR A 25 -9.74 -3.55 -1.98
CA THR A 25 -10.21 -2.67 -0.91
C THR A 25 -11.27 -1.69 -1.37
N ASP A 26 -11.35 -1.47 -2.69
CA ASP A 26 -12.23 -0.48 -3.27
C ASP A 26 -13.22 -1.12 -4.24
N ASP A 27 -14.44 -0.56 -4.26
CA ASP A 27 -15.44 -0.94 -5.24
C ASP A 27 -15.04 -0.45 -6.64
N PRO A 28 -15.28 -1.25 -7.68
CA PRO A 28 -14.98 -0.85 -9.04
C PRO A 28 -15.92 0.29 -9.49
N VAL A 29 -15.38 1.29 -10.19
CA VAL A 29 -16.21 2.35 -10.77
C VAL A 29 -17.00 1.80 -11.96
N PRO A 30 -18.33 1.91 -11.96
CA PRO A 30 -19.17 1.30 -12.98
C PRO A 30 -19.22 2.09 -14.28
N PHE A 31 -18.88 3.39 -14.27
CA PHE A 31 -18.96 4.23 -15.47
C PHE A 31 -17.84 5.27 -15.54
N LEU A 32 -17.49 5.69 -16.76
CA LEU A 32 -16.56 6.77 -17.08
C LEU A 32 -17.21 7.74 -18.05
N CYS A 33 -16.68 8.96 -18.13
CA CYS A 33 -17.09 9.94 -19.14
C CYS A 33 -16.17 9.90 -20.37
N ALA A 34 -16.74 9.89 -21.57
CA ALA A 34 -15.95 9.97 -22.80
C ALA A 34 -15.21 11.31 -22.88
N GLY A 35 -13.90 11.24 -23.17
CA GLY A 35 -13.05 12.42 -23.29
C GLY A 35 -12.50 12.97 -21.98
N ASP A 36 -12.83 12.35 -20.84
CA ASP A 36 -12.32 12.74 -19.50
C ASP A 36 -11.27 11.76 -19.00
N THR A 37 -10.29 12.29 -18.25
CA THR A 37 -9.30 11.48 -17.52
C THR A 37 -9.81 11.20 -16.11
N THR A 38 -9.92 9.93 -15.75
CA THR A 38 -10.34 9.49 -14.43
C THR A 38 -9.22 8.72 -13.75
N THR A 39 -8.90 9.06 -12.51
CA THR A 39 -7.93 8.34 -11.69
C THR A 39 -8.66 7.62 -10.55
N LEU A 40 -8.41 6.32 -10.42
CA LEU A 40 -9.08 5.44 -9.46
C LEU A 40 -8.06 4.59 -8.73
N LEU A 41 -8.40 4.18 -7.52
CA LEU A 41 -7.63 3.24 -6.75
C LEU A 41 -8.15 1.82 -7.02
N ASN A 42 -7.28 0.94 -7.53
CA ASN A 42 -7.52 -0.50 -7.58
C ASN A 42 -6.55 -1.19 -6.62
N SER A 43 -6.53 -0.72 -5.36
CA SER A 43 -5.64 -1.27 -4.35
C SER A 43 -6.17 -2.58 -3.78
N ALA A 44 -5.26 -3.32 -3.15
CA ALA A 44 -5.59 -4.52 -2.39
C ALA A 44 -4.71 -4.58 -1.15
N ILE A 45 -5.17 -5.32 -0.16
CA ILE A 45 -4.41 -5.68 1.02
C ILE A 45 -4.13 -7.16 0.99
N ASP A 46 -2.92 -7.50 1.35
CA ASP A 46 -2.54 -8.87 1.67
C ASP A 46 -2.54 -9.06 3.18
N PRO A 47 -3.35 -10.02 3.72
CA PRO A 47 -3.42 -10.24 5.16
C PRO A 47 -2.13 -10.77 5.78
N ASP A 48 -1.26 -11.40 4.98
CA ASP A 48 0.02 -11.96 5.42
C ASP A 48 1.18 -10.97 5.22
N GLY A 49 0.92 -9.79 4.63
CA GLY A 49 1.90 -8.74 4.39
C GLY A 49 2.82 -9.00 3.20
N ASP A 50 2.39 -9.81 2.24
CA ASP A 50 3.18 -10.13 1.06
C ASP A 50 3.23 -8.96 0.07
N MET A 51 4.29 -8.92 -0.74
CA MET A 51 4.47 -7.88 -1.74
C MET A 51 3.50 -8.06 -2.90
N LEU A 52 2.69 -7.05 -3.17
CA LEU A 52 1.72 -7.04 -4.26
C LEU A 52 2.26 -6.28 -5.48
N VAL A 53 2.01 -6.83 -6.68
CA VAL A 53 2.33 -6.20 -7.96
C VAL A 53 1.10 -6.16 -8.85
N PHE A 54 0.69 -4.96 -9.22
CA PHE A 54 -0.52 -4.69 -9.99
C PHE A 54 -0.21 -4.54 -11.47
N SER A 55 -1.08 -5.09 -12.33
CA SER A 55 -0.98 -4.94 -13.78
C SER A 55 -2.33 -5.05 -14.47
N PHE A 56 -2.47 -4.41 -15.63
CA PHE A 56 -3.54 -4.76 -16.55
C PHE A 56 -3.22 -6.06 -17.26
N VAL A 57 -4.24 -6.88 -17.46
CA VAL A 57 -4.14 -8.13 -18.19
C VAL A 57 -5.31 -8.29 -19.15
N GLN A 58 -5.18 -9.18 -20.11
CA GLN A 58 -6.27 -9.50 -21.03
C GLN A 58 -7.36 -10.27 -20.28
N PRO A 59 -8.64 -9.82 -20.31
CA PRO A 59 -9.72 -10.50 -19.63
C PRO A 59 -9.84 -11.97 -20.08
N TYR A 60 -10.32 -12.82 -19.17
CA TYR A 60 -10.59 -14.21 -19.53
C TYR A 60 -11.85 -14.32 -20.38
N ASP A 61 -11.79 -15.21 -21.37
CA ASP A 61 -12.94 -15.62 -22.16
C ASP A 61 -13.61 -16.83 -21.52
N ALA A 62 -14.89 -17.01 -21.78
CA ALA A 62 -15.56 -18.23 -21.45
C ALA A 62 -14.99 -19.38 -22.30
N GLN A 63 -14.78 -20.50 -21.71
CA GLN A 63 -14.59 -21.71 -22.47
C GLN A 63 -15.86 -22.00 -23.27
N ALA A 64 -15.72 -22.15 -24.60
CA ALA A 64 -16.84 -22.48 -25.47
C ALA A 64 -17.64 -23.64 -24.86
N SER A 65 -18.95 -23.49 -24.80
CA SER A 65 -19.90 -24.41 -24.21
C SER A 65 -19.91 -25.83 -24.83
N SER A 66 -19.05 -26.12 -25.78
CA SER A 66 -18.83 -27.43 -26.36
C SER A 66 -17.88 -28.33 -25.58
N SER A 67 -17.16 -27.80 -24.60
CA SER A 67 -16.42 -28.64 -23.67
C SER A 67 -17.35 -29.06 -22.55
N THR A 68 -18.13 -30.11 -22.81
CA THR A 68 -18.61 -30.96 -21.75
C THR A 68 -17.54 -31.10 -20.69
N ASN A 69 -17.78 -30.49 -19.50
CA ASN A 69 -17.04 -30.71 -18.28
C ASN A 69 -15.69 -31.40 -18.52
N ALA A 70 -14.66 -30.64 -18.90
CA ALA A 70 -13.32 -31.19 -18.80
C ALA A 70 -13.16 -31.50 -17.30
N ALA A 71 -13.36 -32.73 -16.94
CA ALA A 71 -13.07 -33.20 -15.61
C ALA A 71 -11.65 -32.74 -15.31
N PRO A 72 -11.37 -32.25 -14.11
CA PRO A 72 -10.01 -31.86 -13.74
C PRO A 72 -9.12 -33.04 -14.16
N GLY A 73 -8.07 -32.72 -14.95
CA GLY A 73 -7.09 -33.74 -15.32
C GLY A 73 -6.55 -34.41 -14.06
N PRO A 74 -5.87 -35.53 -14.18
CA PRO A 74 -5.35 -36.24 -13.01
C PRO A 74 -4.50 -35.26 -12.16
N PRO A 75 -4.51 -35.40 -10.83
CA PRO A 75 -3.75 -34.54 -9.93
C PRO A 75 -2.30 -34.38 -10.41
N GLY A 76 -1.90 -33.16 -10.76
CA GLY A 76 -0.58 -32.85 -11.30
C GLY A 76 -0.55 -32.34 -12.75
N SER A 77 -1.65 -32.39 -13.50
CA SER A 77 -1.75 -31.73 -14.81
C SER A 77 -2.22 -30.29 -14.64
N LEU A 78 -1.28 -29.35 -14.57
CA LEU A 78 -1.54 -27.91 -14.42
C LEU A 78 -1.72 -27.17 -15.77
N ASP A 79 -1.97 -27.90 -16.86
CA ASP A 79 -2.15 -27.31 -18.20
C ASP A 79 -3.62 -26.95 -18.46
N TRP A 80 -4.11 -25.96 -17.69
CA TRP A 80 -5.34 -25.27 -18.05
C TRP A 80 -4.95 -24.01 -18.81
N THR A 81 -4.95 -24.06 -20.13
CA THR A 81 -4.93 -22.84 -20.94
C THR A 81 -6.29 -22.18 -20.82
N ILE A 82 -6.39 -21.19 -19.96
CA ILE A 82 -7.57 -20.32 -19.92
C ILE A 82 -7.49 -19.40 -21.12
N ASN A 83 -8.50 -19.44 -21.99
CA ASN A 83 -8.58 -18.53 -23.10
C ASN A 83 -8.80 -17.10 -22.60
N THR A 84 -8.24 -16.14 -23.33
CA THR A 84 -8.50 -14.72 -23.13
C THR A 84 -9.39 -14.21 -24.24
N VAL A 85 -10.17 -13.16 -23.95
CA VAL A 85 -11.06 -12.53 -24.94
C VAL A 85 -10.29 -12.11 -26.20
N THR A 86 -10.92 -12.20 -27.35
CA THR A 86 -10.37 -11.64 -28.60
C THR A 86 -10.83 -10.21 -28.72
N TYR A 87 -9.88 -9.26 -28.72
CA TYR A 87 -10.21 -7.85 -28.91
C TYR A 87 -10.76 -7.59 -30.31
N ALA A 88 -11.76 -6.73 -30.40
CA ALA A 88 -12.23 -6.20 -31.66
C ALA A 88 -11.12 -5.37 -32.37
N GLY A 89 -11.25 -5.18 -33.68
CA GLY A 89 -10.27 -4.41 -34.44
C GLY A 89 -10.07 -2.99 -33.88
N GLY A 90 -8.83 -2.61 -33.64
CA GLY A 90 -8.48 -1.31 -33.05
C GLY A 90 -8.36 -1.31 -31.52
N TYR A 91 -8.64 -2.42 -30.85
CA TYR A 91 -8.52 -2.59 -29.41
C TYR A 91 -7.45 -3.63 -29.06
N ASN A 92 -6.80 -3.42 -27.94
CA ASN A 92 -5.81 -4.37 -27.39
C ASN A 92 -5.56 -4.06 -25.91
N LEU A 93 -4.73 -4.85 -25.25
CA LEU A 93 -4.41 -4.67 -23.84
C LEU A 93 -3.83 -3.27 -23.49
N ALA A 94 -3.01 -2.70 -24.36
CA ALA A 94 -2.43 -1.37 -24.16
C ALA A 94 -3.42 -0.24 -24.52
N GLN A 95 -4.45 -0.54 -25.29
CA GLN A 95 -5.48 0.40 -25.75
C GLN A 95 -6.88 -0.22 -25.60
N PRO A 96 -7.32 -0.52 -24.39
CA PRO A 96 -8.61 -1.17 -24.17
C PRO A 96 -9.80 -0.28 -24.55
N PHE A 97 -9.60 1.03 -24.59
CA PHE A 97 -10.59 2.03 -25.06
C PHE A 97 -10.45 2.38 -26.55
N GLY A 98 -9.57 1.69 -27.29
CA GLY A 98 -9.31 1.94 -28.71
C GLY A 98 -8.35 3.10 -28.98
N VAL A 99 -8.29 3.51 -30.25
CA VAL A 99 -7.34 4.55 -30.70
C VAL A 99 -7.60 5.88 -30.01
N GLY A 100 -6.54 6.46 -29.45
CA GLY A 100 -6.61 7.72 -28.70
C GLY A 100 -6.97 7.54 -27.22
N GLY A 101 -7.42 6.36 -26.81
CA GLY A 101 -7.62 6.05 -25.39
C GLY A 101 -6.36 5.49 -24.74
N TYR A 102 -6.27 5.64 -23.43
CA TYR A 102 -5.19 5.03 -22.66
C TYR A 102 -5.66 4.54 -21.29
N THR A 103 -4.89 3.60 -20.76
CA THR A 103 -4.96 3.15 -19.38
C THR A 103 -3.56 3.09 -18.81
N ASN A 104 -3.41 3.41 -17.55
CA ASN A 104 -2.15 3.25 -16.83
C ASN A 104 -2.44 2.72 -15.42
N ILE A 105 -1.58 1.84 -14.91
CA ILE A 105 -1.63 1.34 -13.54
C ILE A 105 -0.25 1.41 -12.92
N ASN A 106 -0.18 1.93 -11.71
CA ASN A 106 1.05 1.89 -10.93
C ASN A 106 1.21 0.49 -10.35
N ALA A 107 2.30 -0.18 -10.71
CA ALA A 107 2.55 -1.57 -10.34
C ALA A 107 2.70 -1.79 -8.83
N SER A 108 3.08 -0.77 -8.06
CA SER A 108 3.28 -0.88 -6.62
C SER A 108 2.06 -0.48 -5.81
N THR A 109 1.19 0.38 -6.35
CA THR A 109 0.11 0.98 -5.57
C THR A 109 -1.29 0.65 -6.08
N GLY A 110 -1.41 0.12 -7.31
CA GLY A 110 -2.71 -0.12 -7.95
C GLY A 110 -3.42 1.17 -8.41
N LEU A 111 -2.76 2.34 -8.27
CA LEU A 111 -3.31 3.59 -8.78
C LEU A 111 -3.46 3.54 -10.29
N THR A 112 -4.68 3.76 -10.76
CA THR A 112 -5.07 3.54 -12.16
C THR A 112 -5.58 4.82 -12.77
N THR A 113 -5.19 5.11 -14.01
CA THR A 113 -5.71 6.24 -14.79
C THR A 113 -6.35 5.71 -16.07
N TYR A 114 -7.54 6.21 -16.36
CA TYR A 114 -8.32 5.86 -17.54
C TYR A 114 -8.62 7.12 -18.37
N TYR A 115 -8.53 6.99 -19.69
CA TYR A 115 -9.00 7.99 -20.63
C TYR A 115 -9.72 7.31 -21.80
N PRO A 116 -11.04 7.18 -21.75
CA PRO A 116 -11.84 6.67 -22.85
C PRO A 116 -12.19 7.79 -23.84
N PRO A 117 -11.80 7.72 -25.13
CA PRO A 117 -12.09 8.77 -26.09
C PRO A 117 -13.53 8.73 -26.62
N ALA A 118 -14.24 7.61 -26.47
CA ALA A 118 -15.56 7.39 -27.03
C ALA A 118 -16.47 6.61 -26.06
N THR A 119 -17.78 6.79 -26.23
CA THR A 119 -18.79 6.03 -25.49
C THR A 119 -18.81 4.57 -25.88
N GLY A 120 -19.21 3.70 -24.97
CA GLY A 120 -19.35 2.27 -25.20
C GLY A 120 -19.19 1.43 -23.94
N ASP A 121 -19.32 0.13 -24.11
CA ASP A 121 -19.07 -0.87 -23.09
C ASP A 121 -17.68 -1.46 -23.31
N TYR A 122 -16.84 -1.36 -22.31
CA TYR A 122 -15.46 -1.83 -22.34
C TYR A 122 -15.20 -2.84 -21.22
N VAL A 123 -14.26 -3.75 -21.46
CA VAL A 123 -13.83 -4.71 -20.43
C VAL A 123 -12.35 -4.51 -20.16
N ILE A 124 -12.01 -4.43 -18.89
CA ILE A 124 -10.64 -4.27 -18.40
C ILE A 124 -10.44 -5.31 -17.30
N ALA A 125 -9.27 -5.94 -17.24
CA ALA A 125 -8.90 -6.82 -16.17
C ALA A 125 -7.66 -6.29 -15.42
N VAL A 126 -7.76 -6.27 -14.10
CA VAL A 126 -6.64 -5.97 -13.19
C VAL A 126 -6.19 -7.27 -12.54
N GLU A 127 -4.91 -7.54 -12.60
CA GLU A 127 -4.27 -8.68 -11.97
C GLU A 127 -3.32 -8.22 -10.88
N ILE A 128 -3.41 -8.88 -9.72
CA ILE A 128 -2.52 -8.71 -8.59
C ILE A 128 -1.70 -9.98 -8.46
N LYS A 129 -0.38 -9.85 -8.53
CA LYS A 129 0.58 -10.91 -8.24
C LYS A 129 1.14 -10.71 -6.85
N GLU A 130 1.16 -11.78 -6.09
CA GLU A 130 1.59 -11.84 -4.71
C GLU A 130 2.95 -12.53 -4.64
N TYR A 131 3.93 -11.87 -3.98
CA TYR A 131 5.29 -12.37 -3.88
C TYR A 131 5.75 -12.43 -2.43
N ARG A 132 6.30 -13.59 -2.02
CA ARG A 132 6.98 -13.81 -0.74
C ARG A 132 8.44 -14.18 -0.99
N ASN A 133 9.38 -13.39 -0.45
CA ASN A 133 10.81 -13.59 -0.66
C ASN A 133 11.20 -13.68 -2.16
N GLY A 134 10.56 -12.89 -3.01
CA GLY A 134 10.79 -12.86 -4.45
C GLY A 134 10.16 -14.00 -5.26
N ASN A 135 9.45 -14.93 -4.62
CA ASN A 135 8.76 -16.02 -5.29
C ASN A 135 7.27 -15.69 -5.44
N LEU A 136 6.73 -15.92 -6.64
CA LEU A 136 5.30 -15.79 -6.89
C LEU A 136 4.54 -16.90 -6.14
N ILE A 137 3.61 -16.52 -5.26
CA ILE A 137 2.84 -17.43 -4.42
C ILE A 137 1.33 -17.35 -4.66
N GLY A 138 0.84 -16.25 -5.21
CA GLY A 138 -0.58 -16.05 -5.49
C GLY A 138 -0.85 -15.14 -6.68
N VAL A 139 -2.04 -15.26 -7.26
CA VAL A 139 -2.56 -14.39 -8.30
C VAL A 139 -4.04 -14.17 -8.07
N THR A 140 -4.44 -12.91 -7.94
CA THR A 140 -5.84 -12.50 -7.82
C THR A 140 -6.21 -11.60 -8.99
N ARG A 141 -7.40 -11.77 -9.55
CA ARG A 141 -7.89 -10.99 -10.70
C ARG A 141 -9.25 -10.38 -10.42
N ARG A 142 -9.46 -9.19 -11.05
CA ARG A 142 -10.76 -8.53 -11.13
C ARG A 142 -11.00 -8.14 -12.58
N ASP A 143 -12.06 -8.65 -13.18
CA ASP A 143 -12.57 -8.21 -14.47
C ASP A 143 -13.63 -7.13 -14.25
N LEU A 144 -13.50 -6.01 -14.95
CA LEU A 144 -14.34 -4.83 -14.83
C LEU A 144 -15.06 -4.58 -16.15
N GLN A 145 -16.39 -4.52 -16.12
CA GLN A 145 -17.17 -3.93 -17.20
C GLN A 145 -17.28 -2.43 -16.92
N VAL A 146 -16.79 -1.61 -17.83
CA VAL A 146 -16.79 -0.16 -17.71
C VAL A 146 -17.72 0.42 -18.77
N LEU A 147 -18.78 1.06 -18.33
CA LEU A 147 -19.70 1.81 -19.20
C LEU A 147 -19.15 3.22 -19.41
N VAL A 148 -18.88 3.60 -20.65
CA VAL A 148 -18.45 4.96 -21.01
C VAL A 148 -19.61 5.72 -21.62
N LEU A 149 -19.99 6.82 -20.99
CA LEU A 149 -21.14 7.65 -21.36
C LEU A 149 -20.70 9.00 -21.94
N THR A 150 -21.57 9.62 -22.74
CA THR A 150 -21.43 11.03 -23.05
C THR A 150 -21.88 11.84 -21.86
N CYS A 151 -20.96 12.62 -21.29
CA CYS A 151 -21.29 13.56 -20.25
C CYS A 151 -21.43 14.96 -20.87
N PRO A 152 -22.54 15.68 -20.70
CA PRO A 152 -22.69 17.07 -21.15
C PRO A 152 -21.75 18.02 -20.42
N LEU A 153 -21.73 19.27 -20.84
CA LEU A 153 -20.86 20.35 -20.33
C LEU A 153 -21.27 20.78 -18.90
N ASN A 154 -21.16 19.88 -17.97
CA ASN A 154 -21.06 20.20 -16.55
C ASN A 154 -19.58 20.04 -16.18
N PRO A 155 -18.83 21.10 -15.81
CA PRO A 155 -17.47 20.96 -15.33
C PRO A 155 -17.45 20.08 -14.08
N ALA A 156 -16.48 19.18 -13.98
CA ALA A 156 -16.32 18.41 -12.76
C ALA A 156 -15.75 19.27 -11.62
N PRO A 157 -16.01 18.93 -10.35
CA PRO A 157 -15.36 19.57 -9.21
C PRO A 157 -13.84 19.55 -9.31
N ASN A 158 -13.17 20.61 -8.86
CA ASN A 158 -11.71 20.73 -8.81
C ASN A 158 -11.21 20.66 -7.38
N ILE A 159 -9.90 20.36 -7.21
CA ILE A 159 -9.23 20.52 -5.93
C ILE A 159 -9.13 22.01 -5.63
N ASP A 160 -9.63 22.43 -4.46
CA ASP A 160 -9.50 23.81 -3.98
C ASP A 160 -8.18 23.98 -3.20
N PRO A 161 -7.18 24.65 -3.77
CA PRO A 161 -5.89 24.85 -3.11
C PRO A 161 -5.97 25.81 -1.90
N THR A 162 -7.10 26.49 -1.71
CA THR A 162 -7.30 27.40 -0.57
C THR A 162 -7.93 26.73 0.63
N ALA A 163 -8.55 25.56 0.42
CA ALA A 163 -9.20 24.79 1.46
C ALA A 163 -8.29 23.75 2.15
N GLY A 164 -7.00 23.75 1.83
CA GLY A 164 -6.04 22.85 2.46
C GLY A 164 -4.89 22.43 1.57
N THR A 165 -4.40 21.22 1.76
CA THR A 165 -3.26 20.71 0.99
C THR A 165 -3.66 20.31 -0.43
N THR A 166 -2.74 20.59 -1.37
CA THR A 166 -2.78 20.01 -2.72
C THR A 166 -1.87 18.79 -2.85
N SER A 167 -1.09 18.47 -1.79
CA SER A 167 -0.27 17.26 -1.76
C SER A 167 -1.15 16.05 -1.53
N ASN A 168 -0.88 14.99 -2.28
CA ASN A 168 -1.53 13.70 -2.13
C ASN A 168 -0.57 12.59 -1.68
N GLN A 169 0.65 12.97 -1.30
CA GLN A 169 1.67 12.03 -0.81
C GLN A 169 2.26 12.54 0.50
N PHE A 170 2.27 11.69 1.50
CA PHE A 170 2.76 11.97 2.85
C PHE A 170 3.69 10.86 3.30
N SER A 171 4.62 11.21 4.18
CA SER A 171 5.54 10.26 4.80
C SER A 171 5.65 10.59 6.28
N ILE A 172 5.38 9.63 7.14
CA ILE A 172 5.39 9.77 8.60
C ILE A 172 6.12 8.59 9.23
N GLU A 173 6.48 8.72 10.50
CA GLU A 173 7.02 7.62 11.30
C GLU A 173 5.91 6.88 12.06
N GLU A 174 6.19 5.66 12.46
CA GLU A 174 5.34 4.93 13.41
C GLU A 174 5.17 5.71 14.71
N GLY A 175 3.94 5.81 15.20
CA GLY A 175 3.56 6.58 16.39
C GLY A 175 3.26 8.05 16.11
N GLU A 176 3.58 8.56 14.92
CA GLU A 176 3.35 9.95 14.55
C GLU A 176 1.88 10.22 14.22
N THR A 177 1.44 11.46 14.46
CA THR A 177 0.12 11.94 14.08
C THR A 177 0.21 12.81 12.84
N LEU A 178 -0.54 12.45 11.80
CA LEU A 178 -0.73 13.22 10.59
C LEU A 178 -2.16 13.76 10.54
N CYS A 179 -2.31 15.09 10.46
CA CYS A 179 -3.58 15.73 10.17
C CYS A 179 -3.39 16.73 9.03
N PHE A 180 -4.35 16.78 8.10
CA PHE A 180 -4.37 17.79 7.05
C PHE A 180 -5.79 18.03 6.55
N ASP A 181 -6.05 19.28 6.13
CA ASP A 181 -7.28 19.66 5.46
C ASP A 181 -7.13 19.53 3.96
N PHE A 182 -8.22 19.23 3.26
CA PHE A 182 -8.36 19.30 1.82
C PHE A 182 -9.78 19.64 1.43
N GLY A 183 -9.95 20.22 0.26
CA GLY A 183 -11.25 20.64 -0.22
C GLY A 183 -11.35 20.68 -1.72
N TYR A 184 -12.57 20.90 -2.18
CA TYR A 184 -12.93 20.96 -3.60
C TYR A 184 -13.88 22.11 -3.82
N ASP A 185 -13.79 22.70 -5.01
CA ASP A 185 -14.70 23.74 -5.51
C ASP A 185 -15.39 23.27 -6.78
N ASP A 186 -16.57 23.80 -7.02
CA ASP A 186 -17.32 23.56 -8.25
C ASP A 186 -17.28 24.81 -9.14
N PRO A 187 -16.78 24.69 -10.41
CA PRO A 187 -16.64 25.86 -11.30
C PRO A 187 -17.93 26.56 -11.70
N ASN A 188 -19.07 25.89 -11.55
CA ASN A 188 -20.39 26.43 -11.86
C ASN A 188 -21.30 26.59 -10.64
N GLY A 189 -20.76 26.33 -9.43
CA GLY A 189 -21.44 26.59 -8.15
C GLY A 189 -22.45 25.55 -7.75
N ASP A 190 -22.31 24.31 -8.26
CA ASP A 190 -23.18 23.21 -7.88
C ASP A 190 -22.92 22.75 -6.43
N SER A 191 -23.87 22.04 -5.84
CA SER A 191 -23.70 21.44 -4.53
C SER A 191 -22.85 20.18 -4.62
N LEU A 192 -21.82 20.10 -3.77
CA LEU A 192 -20.86 19.01 -3.72
C LEU A 192 -21.16 18.04 -2.59
N THR A 193 -20.94 16.75 -2.85
CA THR A 193 -20.92 15.68 -1.83
C THR A 193 -19.56 14.99 -1.87
N LEU A 194 -18.86 15.01 -0.74
CA LEU A 194 -17.57 14.38 -0.53
C LEU A 194 -17.71 13.10 0.27
N ILE A 195 -17.14 12.01 -0.23
CA ILE A 195 -17.05 10.71 0.44
C ILE A 195 -15.62 10.20 0.31
N ALA A 196 -15.06 9.66 1.39
CA ALA A 196 -13.78 8.99 1.37
C ALA A 196 -13.94 7.48 1.56
N SER A 197 -13.09 6.70 0.91
CA SER A 197 -13.03 5.25 1.04
C SER A 197 -11.59 4.76 1.07
N GLY A 198 -11.33 3.68 1.76
CA GLY A 198 -10.01 3.07 1.88
C GLY A 198 -9.85 2.31 3.19
N THR A 199 -8.95 1.35 3.19
CA THR A 199 -8.71 0.48 4.35
C THR A 199 -8.16 1.20 5.55
N VAL A 200 -7.53 2.36 5.34
CA VAL A 200 -7.01 3.21 6.43
C VAL A 200 -8.11 3.64 7.41
N PHE A 201 -9.38 3.59 7.01
CA PHE A 201 -10.56 3.90 7.85
C PHE A 201 -11.18 2.68 8.53
N ASP A 202 -10.80 1.46 8.15
CA ASP A 202 -11.36 0.23 8.75
C ASP A 202 -10.53 -0.22 9.95
N ILE A 203 -11.13 -0.16 11.14
CA ILE A 203 -10.46 -0.55 12.40
C ILE A 203 -10.11 -2.05 12.48
N ASN A 204 -10.77 -2.88 11.69
CA ASN A 204 -10.45 -4.31 11.63
C ASN A 204 -9.20 -4.60 10.80
N ILE A 205 -8.79 -3.65 9.94
CA ILE A 205 -7.63 -3.77 9.05
C ILE A 205 -6.48 -2.90 9.57
N VAL A 206 -6.78 -1.65 9.95
CA VAL A 206 -5.80 -0.68 10.44
C VAL A 206 -6.22 -0.24 11.84
N ASN A 207 -5.45 -0.61 12.87
CA ASN A 207 -5.76 -0.28 14.26
C ASN A 207 -4.54 0.34 14.98
N PRO A 208 -4.61 1.62 15.40
CA PRO A 208 -5.70 2.57 15.21
C PRO A 208 -5.89 2.97 13.75
N ASN A 209 -7.12 3.19 13.35
CA ASN A 209 -7.49 3.64 12.03
C ASN A 209 -7.49 5.17 11.92
N ALA A 210 -7.40 5.67 10.68
CA ALA A 210 -7.60 7.09 10.39
C ALA A 210 -9.06 7.51 10.58
N THR A 211 -9.25 8.81 10.75
CA THR A 211 -10.56 9.44 10.89
C THR A 211 -10.75 10.54 9.86
N ILE A 212 -11.98 10.68 9.39
CA ILE A 212 -12.43 11.74 8.50
C ILE A 212 -13.92 11.99 8.78
N ASN A 213 -14.34 13.25 8.73
CA ASN A 213 -15.76 13.56 8.78
C ASN A 213 -16.34 13.33 7.38
N GLN A 214 -17.27 12.38 7.26
CA GLN A 214 -17.91 12.03 5.99
C GLN A 214 -19.29 11.37 6.19
N PRO A 215 -20.24 11.47 5.21
CA PRO A 215 -20.17 12.34 4.03
C PRO A 215 -20.27 13.82 4.42
N VAL A 216 -19.59 14.68 3.66
CA VAL A 216 -19.70 16.15 3.81
C VAL A 216 -20.34 16.72 2.55
N THR A 217 -21.28 17.64 2.74
CA THR A 217 -21.94 18.38 1.64
C THR A 217 -21.71 19.87 1.78
N GLY A 218 -21.53 20.55 0.66
CA GLY A 218 -21.37 22.01 0.62
C GLY A 218 -21.87 22.58 -0.68
N LEU A 219 -22.34 23.83 -0.66
CA LEU A 219 -22.69 24.55 -1.87
C LEU A 219 -21.42 25.24 -2.38
N ASP A 220 -21.11 25.07 -3.67
CA ASP A 220 -19.95 25.66 -4.33
C ASP A 220 -18.60 25.07 -3.86
N THR A 221 -18.44 24.84 -2.56
CA THR A 221 -17.22 24.29 -1.98
C THR A 221 -17.51 23.22 -0.92
N VAL A 222 -16.60 22.28 -0.74
CA VAL A 222 -16.64 21.29 0.31
C VAL A 222 -15.22 21.03 0.82
N SER A 223 -15.06 20.91 2.15
CA SER A 223 -13.76 20.60 2.77
C SER A 223 -13.93 19.71 3.98
N THR A 224 -12.88 18.96 4.32
CA THR A 224 -12.82 18.11 5.50
C THR A 224 -11.38 17.92 5.95
N GLU A 225 -11.21 17.50 7.19
CA GLU A 225 -9.92 17.15 7.78
C GLU A 225 -9.75 15.64 7.82
N PHE A 226 -8.59 15.16 7.40
CA PHE A 226 -8.09 13.81 7.63
C PHE A 226 -7.15 13.83 8.82
N CYS A 227 -7.32 12.90 9.78
CA CYS A 227 -6.39 12.70 10.89
C CYS A 227 -6.11 11.22 11.12
N TRP A 228 -4.83 10.90 11.33
CA TRP A 228 -4.40 9.56 11.69
C TRP A 228 -3.20 9.60 12.63
N THR A 229 -3.33 8.97 13.79
CA THR A 229 -2.22 8.68 14.68
C THR A 229 -1.84 7.22 14.49
N THR A 230 -0.68 6.98 13.93
CA THR A 230 -0.20 5.61 13.69
C THR A 230 0.24 4.92 14.98
N ALA A 231 0.24 3.60 14.98
CA ALA A 231 0.83 2.80 16.06
C ALA A 231 2.16 2.18 15.63
N CYS A 232 2.92 1.71 16.59
CA CYS A 232 4.10 0.88 16.34
C CYS A 232 3.69 -0.43 15.65
N GLY A 233 4.44 -0.85 14.64
CA GLY A 233 4.16 -2.04 13.83
C GLY A 233 3.21 -1.78 12.65
N GLN A 234 2.85 -0.52 12.37
CA GLN A 234 2.07 -0.16 11.19
C GLN A 234 2.92 0.23 9.96
N ALA A 235 4.23 0.21 10.07
CA ALA A 235 5.09 0.38 8.91
C ALA A 235 4.95 -0.80 7.95
N GLN A 236 4.85 -0.49 6.67
CA GLN A 236 4.77 -1.49 5.60
C GLN A 236 5.45 -0.99 4.32
N SER A 237 5.77 -1.92 3.42
CA SER A 237 6.49 -1.61 2.18
C SER A 237 5.66 -0.81 1.16
N LEU A 238 4.33 -0.94 1.21
CA LEU A 238 3.40 -0.20 0.36
C LEU A 238 2.81 0.97 1.15
N PRO A 239 2.58 2.13 0.51
CA PRO A 239 1.87 3.21 1.17
C PRO A 239 0.41 2.82 1.47
N TYR A 240 -0.10 3.27 2.59
CA TYR A 240 -1.53 3.29 2.83
C TYR A 240 -2.20 4.25 1.86
N GLN A 241 -3.38 3.89 1.39
CA GLN A 241 -4.07 4.69 0.40
C GLN A 241 -5.54 4.86 0.77
N PHE A 242 -6.09 6.00 0.40
CA PHE A 242 -7.52 6.22 0.40
C PHE A 242 -7.92 7.09 -0.79
N GLN A 243 -9.14 6.88 -1.26
CA GLN A 243 -9.76 7.66 -2.32
C GLN A 243 -10.75 8.64 -1.72
N VAL A 244 -10.75 9.84 -2.25
CA VAL A 244 -11.79 10.84 -2.02
C VAL A 244 -12.57 11.00 -3.33
N SER A 245 -13.88 10.80 -3.25
CA SER A 245 -14.80 11.00 -4.37
C SER A 245 -15.67 12.21 -4.06
N VAL A 246 -15.65 13.19 -4.94
CA VAL A 246 -16.49 14.38 -4.83
C VAL A 246 -17.40 14.45 -6.04
N MET A 247 -18.70 14.42 -5.77
CA MET A 247 -19.74 14.43 -6.78
C MET A 247 -20.56 15.73 -6.66
N ASP A 248 -20.76 16.41 -7.78
CA ASP A 248 -21.68 17.54 -7.89
C ASP A 248 -23.14 17.07 -8.04
N ASN A 249 -24.10 18.00 -7.95
CA ASN A 249 -25.50 17.76 -8.20
C ASN A 249 -25.96 18.33 -9.56
N GLY A 250 -25.01 18.62 -10.44
CA GLY A 250 -25.29 19.08 -11.79
C GLY A 250 -26.04 18.03 -12.64
N CYS A 251 -26.38 18.36 -13.86
CA CYS A 251 -27.14 17.47 -14.72
C CYS A 251 -26.41 17.23 -16.06
N PRO A 252 -25.80 16.03 -16.25
CA PRO A 252 -25.65 14.93 -15.29
C PRO A 252 -24.59 15.23 -14.25
N PRO A 253 -24.68 14.60 -13.05
CA PRO A 253 -23.66 14.76 -12.03
C PRO A 253 -22.30 14.34 -12.50
N LYS A 254 -21.27 15.09 -12.11
CA LYS A 254 -19.87 14.79 -12.37
C LYS A 254 -19.19 14.41 -11.06
N THR A 255 -18.18 13.54 -11.18
CA THR A 255 -17.40 13.09 -10.05
C THR A 255 -15.92 13.31 -10.30
N THR A 256 -15.25 13.92 -9.35
CA THR A 256 -13.80 13.98 -9.29
C THR A 256 -13.29 13.04 -8.20
N ASN A 257 -12.27 12.25 -8.56
CA ASN A 257 -11.64 11.31 -7.64
C ASN A 257 -10.18 11.72 -7.40
N SER A 258 -9.78 11.75 -6.15
CA SER A 258 -8.40 11.98 -5.73
C SER A 258 -7.93 10.83 -4.86
N VAL A 259 -6.67 10.43 -5.02
CA VAL A 259 -6.06 9.37 -4.21
C VAL A 259 -4.93 9.94 -3.40
N TYR A 260 -4.98 9.69 -2.11
CA TYR A 260 -3.98 10.08 -1.13
C TYR A 260 -3.16 8.86 -0.71
N GLN A 261 -1.85 9.05 -0.54
CA GLN A 261 -0.89 8.01 -0.20
C GLN A 261 -0.12 8.41 1.05
N ILE A 262 -0.05 7.52 2.02
CA ILE A 262 0.65 7.75 3.29
C ILE A 262 1.66 6.62 3.49
N THR A 263 2.94 6.95 3.43
CA THR A 263 4.02 6.03 3.78
C THR A 263 4.28 6.11 5.26
N VAL A 264 4.14 4.99 5.96
CA VAL A 264 4.50 4.86 7.37
C VAL A 264 5.85 4.16 7.44
N ASN A 265 6.86 4.87 7.96
CA ASN A 265 8.20 4.35 8.06
C ASN A 265 8.41 3.69 9.43
N SER A 266 9.07 2.54 9.44
CA SER A 266 9.55 1.91 10.67
C SER A 266 10.68 2.72 11.28
N VAL A 267 10.87 2.57 12.58
CA VAL A 267 12.03 3.14 13.27
C VAL A 267 13.31 2.53 12.70
N ALA A 268 14.17 3.36 12.12
CA ALA A 268 15.41 2.90 11.56
C ALA A 268 16.33 2.34 12.66
N PRO A 269 16.80 1.08 12.56
CA PRO A 269 17.77 0.56 13.51
C PRO A 269 19.10 1.31 13.38
N PRO A 270 19.87 1.43 14.47
CA PRO A 270 21.24 1.91 14.38
C PRO A 270 22.05 1.04 13.41
N THR A 271 22.97 1.62 12.66
CA THR A 271 23.70 0.88 11.62
C THR A 271 24.85 0.03 12.17
N THR A 272 25.48 0.48 13.27
CA THR A 272 26.65 -0.17 13.83
C THR A 272 26.76 0.06 15.33
N ILE A 273 27.36 -0.91 16.03
CA ILE A 273 27.93 -0.73 17.36
C ILE A 273 29.45 -0.77 17.18
N THR A 274 30.14 0.29 17.59
CA THR A 274 31.59 0.42 17.51
C THR A 274 32.21 0.37 18.89
N GLY A 275 33.22 -0.45 19.09
CA GLY A 275 33.96 -0.63 20.34
C GLY A 275 34.95 -1.77 20.20
N ASP A 276 35.83 -1.97 21.16
CA ASP A 276 36.83 -3.04 21.09
C ASP A 276 36.14 -4.42 21.30
N PRO A 277 36.29 -5.36 20.38
CA PRO A 277 35.77 -6.72 20.55
C PRO A 277 36.64 -7.58 21.49
N VAL A 278 37.84 -7.14 21.85
CA VAL A 278 38.79 -7.83 22.73
C VAL A 278 38.98 -7.01 23.99
N VAL A 279 38.54 -7.53 25.11
CA VAL A 279 38.53 -6.80 26.39
C VAL A 279 39.22 -7.58 27.49
N CYS A 280 39.73 -6.90 28.52
CA CYS A 280 40.28 -7.54 29.73
C CYS A 280 39.21 -7.72 30.79
N GLN A 281 39.34 -8.75 31.61
CA GLN A 281 38.49 -8.92 32.76
C GLN A 281 38.55 -7.71 33.70
N PHE A 282 37.41 -7.17 34.11
CA PHE A 282 37.27 -5.96 34.92
C PHE A 282 37.69 -4.66 34.21
N SER A 283 38.10 -4.71 32.92
CA SER A 283 38.25 -3.48 32.16
C SER A 283 36.89 -2.77 31.97
N THR A 284 36.99 -1.48 31.76
CA THR A 284 35.86 -0.67 31.36
C THR A 284 36.12 -0.18 29.94
N ASP A 285 35.23 -0.58 29.00
CA ASP A 285 35.37 -0.27 27.61
C ASP A 285 34.16 0.49 27.08
N THR A 286 34.39 1.45 26.19
CA THR A 286 33.33 2.29 25.65
C THR A 286 32.84 1.76 24.33
N TYR A 287 31.50 1.66 24.21
CA TYR A 287 30.83 1.29 22.94
C TYR A 287 29.93 2.44 22.49
N THR A 288 29.93 2.70 21.21
CA THR A 288 29.23 3.84 20.62
C THR A 288 28.40 3.41 19.41
N THR A 289 27.35 4.16 19.15
CA THR A 289 26.56 4.07 17.91
C THR A 289 26.38 5.47 17.31
N GLN A 290 25.84 5.53 16.10
CA GLN A 290 25.47 6.78 15.47
C GLN A 290 24.41 7.49 16.32
N ASN A 291 24.60 8.78 16.56
CA ASN A 291 23.59 9.62 17.22
C ASN A 291 22.54 10.05 16.19
N ILE A 292 21.33 9.51 16.30
CA ILE A 292 20.18 9.88 15.47
C ILE A 292 19.34 10.89 16.26
N PRO A 293 18.99 12.05 15.69
CA PRO A 293 18.14 13.03 16.38
C PRO A 293 16.80 12.43 16.82
N ASN A 294 16.28 12.88 17.96
CA ASN A 294 14.99 12.45 18.53
C ASN A 294 14.87 10.96 18.79
N THR A 295 16.01 10.29 19.04
CA THR A 295 16.07 8.84 19.26
C THR A 295 16.67 8.57 20.62
N THR A 296 16.06 7.67 21.37
CA THR A 296 16.63 7.07 22.58
C THR A 296 17.18 5.69 22.28
N TYR A 297 18.13 5.22 23.11
CA TYR A 297 18.87 3.98 22.87
C TYR A 297 18.74 3.04 24.05
N ASN A 298 18.20 1.86 23.80
CA ASN A 298 17.99 0.81 24.79
C ASN A 298 19.08 -0.26 24.61
N TRP A 299 20.09 -0.21 25.47
CA TRP A 299 21.22 -1.13 25.49
C TRP A 299 20.97 -2.32 26.43
N THR A 300 21.22 -3.51 25.93
CA THR A 300 21.16 -4.76 26.70
C THR A 300 22.46 -5.52 26.57
N ILE A 301 23.04 -5.94 27.69
CA ILE A 301 24.38 -6.54 27.75
C ILE A 301 24.32 -7.89 28.42
N THR A 302 25.11 -8.85 27.91
CA THR A 302 25.45 -10.09 28.60
C THR A 302 26.94 -10.16 28.83
N GLY A 303 27.38 -10.71 29.98
CA GLY A 303 28.79 -10.86 30.34
C GLY A 303 29.45 -9.63 30.98
N GLY A 304 28.73 -8.53 31.12
CA GLY A 304 29.20 -7.28 31.74
C GLY A 304 28.09 -6.48 32.38
N ASN A 305 28.43 -5.34 32.97
CA ASN A 305 27.51 -4.37 33.55
C ASN A 305 27.72 -3.00 32.90
N ILE A 306 26.64 -2.31 32.59
CA ILE A 306 26.69 -0.91 32.16
C ILE A 306 27.06 -0.05 33.39
N VAL A 307 28.18 0.65 33.34
CA VAL A 307 28.63 1.57 34.37
C VAL A 307 28.35 3.04 34.08
N ALA A 308 28.20 3.38 32.79
CA ALA A 308 27.70 4.66 32.34
C ALA A 308 26.87 4.49 31.05
N ASN A 309 25.80 5.30 30.92
CA ASN A 309 24.96 5.36 29.73
C ASN A 309 24.72 6.83 29.36
N ASN A 310 25.24 7.22 28.20
CA ASN A 310 25.16 8.59 27.67
C ASN A 310 24.29 8.63 26.39
N GLY A 311 23.32 7.72 26.27
CA GLY A 311 22.46 7.57 25.09
C GLY A 311 23.16 6.82 23.96
N SER A 312 23.74 7.50 22.99
CA SER A 312 24.48 6.86 21.87
C SER A 312 25.83 6.25 22.26
N SER A 313 26.22 6.29 23.54
CA SER A 313 27.46 5.74 24.07
C SER A 313 27.21 5.11 25.42
N ILE A 314 27.82 3.96 25.67
CA ILE A 314 27.82 3.28 26.98
C ILE A 314 29.23 2.86 27.37
N ASP A 315 29.49 2.82 28.66
CA ASP A 315 30.68 2.19 29.23
C ASP A 315 30.28 0.88 29.89
N ILE A 316 30.96 -0.20 29.53
CA ILE A 316 30.72 -1.55 30.02
C ILE A 316 31.89 -2.01 30.84
N GLN A 317 31.67 -2.42 32.10
CA GLN A 317 32.63 -3.18 32.88
C GLN A 317 32.40 -4.68 32.68
N TRP A 318 33.36 -5.34 32.07
CA TRP A 318 33.30 -6.77 31.78
C TRP A 318 33.64 -7.61 33.00
N MET A 319 32.79 -8.58 33.39
CA MET A 319 32.87 -9.26 34.68
C MET A 319 33.41 -10.66 34.63
N ALA A 320 33.20 -11.41 33.55
CA ALA A 320 33.56 -12.81 33.48
C ALA A 320 34.12 -13.18 32.11
N PRO A 321 35.08 -14.12 32.03
CA PRO A 321 35.56 -14.67 30.76
C PRO A 321 34.45 -15.41 30.04
N GLY A 322 34.33 -15.22 28.74
CA GLY A 322 33.36 -15.90 27.91
C GLY A 322 32.82 -15.03 26.76
N THR A 323 31.79 -15.53 26.09
CA THR A 323 31.10 -14.78 25.04
C THR A 323 30.16 -13.76 25.67
N GLY A 324 30.32 -12.50 25.31
CA GLY A 324 29.38 -11.45 25.65
C GLY A 324 28.55 -11.00 24.43
N THR A 325 27.43 -10.40 24.67
CA THR A 325 26.64 -9.76 23.61
C THR A 325 26.26 -8.34 24.01
N ILE A 326 26.27 -7.45 23.05
CA ILE A 326 25.70 -6.10 23.17
C ILE A 326 24.56 -6.02 22.19
N SER A 327 23.35 -5.84 22.68
CA SER A 327 22.16 -5.60 21.87
C SER A 327 21.71 -4.16 22.03
N LEU A 328 21.37 -3.53 20.91
CA LEU A 328 20.93 -2.16 20.88
C LEU A 328 19.64 -2.03 20.06
N ILE A 329 18.65 -1.39 20.66
CA ILE A 329 17.37 -1.03 20.03
C ILE A 329 17.25 0.49 20.07
N ALA A 330 16.90 1.11 18.96
CA ALA A 330 16.53 2.52 18.91
C ALA A 330 15.04 2.68 19.19
N GLU A 331 14.69 3.75 19.88
CA GLU A 331 13.30 4.12 20.17
C GLU A 331 13.10 5.56 19.67
N ASN A 332 12.09 5.79 18.81
CA ASN A 332 11.77 7.13 18.32
C ASN A 332 11.04 7.96 19.39
N GLN A 333 10.83 9.24 19.11
CA GLN A 333 10.15 10.16 20.02
C GLN A 333 8.69 9.78 20.33
N PHE A 334 8.10 8.85 19.61
CA PHE A 334 6.72 8.37 19.79
C PHE A 334 6.65 7.05 20.56
N GLY A 335 7.80 6.50 20.98
CA GLY A 335 7.88 5.26 21.77
C GLY A 335 7.91 3.98 20.93
N CYS A 336 8.09 4.05 19.63
CA CYS A 336 8.22 2.89 18.77
C CYS A 336 9.68 2.43 18.69
N LEU A 337 9.86 1.10 18.62
CA LEU A 337 11.16 0.46 18.69
C LEU A 337 11.62 -0.02 17.30
N SER A 338 12.92 0.09 17.04
CA SER A 338 13.55 -0.52 15.88
C SER A 338 13.80 -2.01 16.08
N ASP A 339 14.14 -2.69 14.99
CA ASP A 339 14.79 -3.99 15.11
C ASP A 339 16.11 -3.87 15.89
N PRO A 340 16.47 -4.90 16.69
CA PRO A 340 17.73 -4.90 17.42
C PRO A 340 18.92 -5.11 16.50
N ILE A 341 20.00 -4.36 16.72
CA ILE A 341 21.32 -4.74 16.23
C ILE A 341 22.11 -5.41 17.34
N ILE A 342 22.88 -6.43 16.97
CA ILE A 342 23.64 -7.25 17.93
C ILE A 342 25.11 -7.24 17.55
N LEU A 343 25.96 -6.85 18.49
CA LEU A 343 27.39 -7.10 18.43
C LEU A 343 27.70 -8.34 19.26
N THR A 344 28.11 -9.41 18.58
CA THR A 344 28.63 -10.62 19.24
C THR A 344 30.15 -10.57 19.20
N GLY A 345 30.79 -10.65 20.33
CA GLY A 345 32.26 -10.72 20.45
C GLY A 345 32.67 -11.93 21.25
N ASP A 346 33.72 -12.63 20.81
CA ASP A 346 34.51 -13.49 21.66
C ASP A 346 35.35 -12.54 22.54
N PHE A 347 34.78 -12.07 23.64
CA PHE A 347 35.50 -11.25 24.58
C PHE A 347 36.54 -12.18 25.31
N ASN A 348 37.63 -12.43 24.58
CA ASN A 348 38.73 -13.24 25.10
C ASN A 348 39.52 -12.42 26.10
N PHE A 349 39.43 -12.82 27.33
CA PHE A 349 40.18 -12.22 28.42
C PHE A 349 41.65 -12.63 28.30
N HIS A 350 42.53 -11.68 28.04
CA HIS A 350 43.97 -11.89 28.24
C HIS A 350 44.25 -11.75 29.73
N TYR A 351 44.82 -12.83 30.29
CA TYR A 351 45.46 -12.74 31.60
C TYR A 351 46.85 -12.10 31.38
N GLU A 352 47.17 -10.99 32.02
CA GLU A 352 48.54 -10.58 32.27
C GLU A 352 49.19 -11.44 33.33
#